data_68f2c30432eabccfb890fd1a2c0c1847
#
_entry.id   68f2c30432eabccfb890fd1a2c0c1847
#
_cell.length_a   1.000
_cell.length_b   1.000
_cell.length_c   1.000
_cell.angle_alpha   90.00
_cell.angle_beta   90.00
_cell.angle_gamma   90.00
#
_symmetry.space_group_name_H-M   'P 1'
#
loop_
_entity.id
_entity.type
_entity.pdbx_description
1 polymer ?
#
loop_
_entity_poly.entity_id
_entity_poly.type
_entity_poly.pdbx_seq_one_letter_code
_entity_poly.pdbx_strand_id
1 'polypeptide(L)'
;MQLVFASNNKNKIKEIQLLLPETIQLLSLEDINCFEDIPETANTIEGNAILKANYVTEKFGYNCFADDTGLEVTALNGEPGVYSARYAGEQKDANDNMNKVLVNLKDKTNRSAQFKTVIVLNLNGKQTLFTGIIKGKIIEEKIGTNGFGYDPIFVADGYIKTFAELTIEEKSTISHRGLAVAQLITFLQKWFQQAIPNYI
;
A
#
# COMPACT_ATOMS: atom_id res chain seq x y z
N MET A 1 -9.40 11.35 -16.54
CA MET A 1 -9.47 9.87 -16.67
C MET A 1 -10.06 9.28 -15.41
N GLN A 2 -10.91 8.25 -15.55
CA GLN A 2 -11.43 7.51 -14.39
C GLN A 2 -10.60 6.26 -14.15
N LEU A 3 -10.24 6.01 -12.89
CA LEU A 3 -9.58 4.80 -12.43
C LEU A 3 -10.24 4.30 -11.15
N VAL A 4 -10.55 3.02 -11.10
CA VAL A 4 -11.04 2.39 -9.87
C VAL A 4 -9.85 2.04 -8.98
N PHE A 5 -9.93 2.34 -7.69
CA PHE A 5 -9.01 1.81 -6.70
C PHE A 5 -9.66 0.62 -5.97
N ALA A 6 -9.14 -0.58 -6.22
CA ALA A 6 -9.69 -1.83 -5.66
C ALA A 6 -9.29 -2.02 -4.19
N SER A 7 -9.83 -1.15 -3.33
CA SER A 7 -9.58 -1.19 -1.89
C SER A 7 -10.75 -0.60 -1.10
N ASN A 8 -11.14 -1.29 -0.01
CA ASN A 8 -12.08 -0.80 0.99
C ASN A 8 -11.38 -0.13 2.19
N ASN A 9 -10.04 -0.08 2.20
CA ASN A 9 -9.28 0.52 3.29
C ASN A 9 -9.29 2.05 3.20
N LYS A 10 -10.08 2.69 4.07
CA LYS A 10 -10.26 4.15 4.11
C LYS A 10 -8.96 4.93 4.28
N ASN A 11 -7.98 4.38 5.02
CA ASN A 11 -6.70 5.04 5.21
C ASN A 11 -5.86 5.01 3.93
N LYS A 12 -5.84 3.88 3.21
CA LYS A 12 -5.19 3.78 1.91
C LYS A 12 -5.80 4.73 0.88
N ILE A 13 -7.14 4.80 0.85
CA ILE A 13 -7.88 5.70 -0.05
C ILE A 13 -7.47 7.15 0.21
N LYS A 14 -7.43 7.58 1.49
CA LYS A 14 -7.01 8.95 1.86
C LYS A 14 -5.57 9.25 1.42
N GLU A 15 -4.62 8.35 1.68
CA GLU A 15 -3.22 8.53 1.27
C GLU A 15 -3.09 8.64 -0.25
N ILE A 16 -3.83 7.83 -1.01
CA ILE A 16 -3.80 7.84 -2.48
C ILE A 16 -4.48 9.10 -3.04
N GLN A 17 -5.63 9.51 -2.51
CA GLN A 17 -6.32 10.72 -2.95
C GLN A 17 -5.46 11.98 -2.80
N LEU A 18 -4.66 12.06 -1.74
CA LEU A 18 -3.74 13.17 -1.52
C LEU A 18 -2.65 13.28 -2.60
N LEU A 19 -2.25 12.15 -3.16
CA LEU A 19 -1.13 12.07 -4.11
C LEU A 19 -1.56 12.16 -5.57
N LEU A 20 -2.80 11.75 -5.89
CA LEU A 20 -3.26 11.71 -7.27
C LEU A 20 -3.53 13.13 -7.81
N PRO A 21 -3.11 13.45 -9.06
CA PRO A 21 -3.44 14.71 -9.70
C PRO A 21 -4.93 14.79 -10.03
N GLU A 22 -5.49 16.00 -10.06
CA GLU A 22 -6.92 16.27 -10.36
C GLU A 22 -7.38 15.72 -11.73
N THR A 23 -6.45 15.47 -12.65
CA THR A 23 -6.74 14.87 -13.95
C THR A 23 -7.19 13.41 -13.87
N ILE A 24 -7.02 12.78 -12.69
CA ILE A 24 -7.43 11.39 -12.40
C ILE A 24 -8.59 11.43 -11.42
N GLN A 25 -9.77 11.04 -11.88
CA GLN A 25 -10.93 10.81 -11.04
C GLN A 25 -10.82 9.41 -10.43
N LEU A 26 -10.59 9.35 -9.11
CA LEU A 26 -10.57 8.09 -8.37
C LEU A 26 -12.01 7.62 -8.12
N LEU A 27 -12.31 6.40 -8.52
CA LEU A 27 -13.55 5.70 -8.19
C LEU A 27 -13.28 4.67 -7.09
N SER A 28 -14.20 4.58 -6.14
CA SER A 28 -14.21 3.53 -5.10
C SER A 28 -14.83 2.24 -5.63
N LEU A 29 -14.74 1.17 -4.87
CA LEU A 29 -15.47 -0.07 -5.14
C LEU A 29 -17.00 0.15 -5.07
N GLU A 30 -17.46 1.01 -4.16
CA GLU A 30 -18.89 1.38 -4.04
C GLU A 30 -19.40 2.09 -5.29
N ASP A 31 -18.64 2.99 -5.89
CA ASP A 31 -19.00 3.72 -7.11
C ASP A 31 -19.26 2.80 -8.31
N ILE A 32 -18.68 1.59 -8.30
CA ILE A 32 -18.88 0.57 -9.34
C ILE A 32 -19.80 -0.57 -8.89
N ASN A 33 -20.52 -0.42 -7.76
CA ASN A 33 -21.40 -1.42 -7.16
C ASN A 33 -20.69 -2.74 -6.81
N CYS A 34 -19.42 -2.70 -6.44
CA CYS A 34 -18.66 -3.83 -5.91
C CYS A 34 -18.72 -3.82 -4.38
N PHE A 35 -19.65 -4.59 -3.81
CA PHE A 35 -19.90 -4.64 -2.36
C PHE A 35 -19.33 -5.89 -1.70
N GLU A 36 -18.87 -6.85 -2.49
CA GLU A 36 -18.24 -8.06 -1.99
C GLU A 36 -16.77 -7.86 -1.62
N ASP A 37 -16.29 -8.68 -0.70
CA ASP A 37 -14.87 -8.76 -0.38
C ASP A 37 -14.09 -9.39 -1.55
N ILE A 38 -13.07 -8.73 -2.02
CA ILE A 38 -12.19 -9.27 -3.06
C ILE A 38 -11.19 -10.23 -2.38
N PRO A 39 -11.12 -11.50 -2.82
CA PRO A 39 -10.25 -12.49 -2.21
C PRO A 39 -8.76 -12.12 -2.29
N GLU A 40 -8.05 -12.26 -1.16
CA GLU A 40 -6.60 -12.10 -1.05
C GLU A 40 -5.97 -13.45 -0.69
N THR A 41 -5.95 -14.37 -1.66
CA THR A 41 -5.53 -15.77 -1.47
C THR A 41 -4.11 -16.07 -1.93
N ALA A 42 -3.40 -15.10 -2.48
CA ALA A 42 -2.01 -15.28 -2.91
C ALA A 42 -1.05 -15.27 -1.71
N ASN A 43 0.08 -15.96 -1.89
CA ASN A 43 1.15 -16.05 -0.87
C ASN A 43 2.15 -14.90 -0.96
N THR A 44 1.91 -13.91 -1.81
CA THR A 44 2.79 -12.75 -2.02
C THR A 44 1.98 -11.46 -2.09
N ILE A 45 2.62 -10.35 -1.72
CA ILE A 45 2.05 -9.00 -1.83
C ILE A 45 1.70 -8.70 -3.29
N GLU A 46 2.59 -9.04 -4.24
CA GLU A 46 2.35 -8.88 -5.67
C GLU A 46 1.11 -9.67 -6.13
N GLY A 47 1.02 -10.92 -5.71
CA GLY A 47 -0.09 -11.80 -6.07
C GLY A 47 -1.43 -11.26 -5.63
N ASN A 48 -1.54 -10.78 -4.40
CA ASN A 48 -2.79 -10.19 -3.89
C ASN A 48 -3.15 -8.89 -4.63
N ALA A 49 -2.16 -8.02 -4.93
CA ALA A 49 -2.41 -6.82 -5.72
C ALA A 49 -2.91 -7.17 -7.14
N ILE A 50 -2.33 -8.20 -7.79
CA ILE A 50 -2.77 -8.72 -9.10
C ILE A 50 -4.21 -9.25 -9.01
N LEU A 51 -4.50 -10.10 -8.03
CA LEU A 51 -5.84 -10.67 -7.84
C LEU A 51 -6.90 -9.57 -7.71
N LYS A 52 -6.64 -8.55 -6.89
CA LYS A 52 -7.59 -7.44 -6.69
C LYS A 52 -7.80 -6.62 -7.96
N ALA A 53 -6.74 -6.27 -8.67
CA ALA A 53 -6.86 -5.50 -9.91
C ALA A 53 -7.60 -6.30 -11.00
N ASN A 54 -7.27 -7.59 -11.15
CA ASN A 54 -7.92 -8.47 -12.13
C ASN A 54 -9.40 -8.66 -11.81
N TYR A 55 -9.74 -8.90 -10.55
CA TYR A 55 -11.13 -9.07 -10.12
C TYR A 55 -12.02 -7.91 -10.58
N VAL A 56 -11.59 -6.66 -10.35
CA VAL A 56 -12.35 -5.49 -10.78
C VAL A 56 -12.41 -5.37 -12.29
N THR A 57 -11.28 -5.56 -12.98
CA THR A 57 -11.23 -5.42 -14.43
C THR A 57 -12.07 -6.48 -15.14
N GLU A 58 -11.98 -7.74 -14.72
CA GLU A 58 -12.68 -8.86 -15.36
C GLU A 58 -14.18 -8.84 -15.07
N LYS A 59 -14.58 -8.50 -13.83
CA LYS A 59 -15.99 -8.56 -13.42
C LYS A 59 -16.78 -7.31 -13.74
N PHE A 60 -16.13 -6.13 -13.65
CA PHE A 60 -16.79 -4.82 -13.79
C PHE A 60 -16.36 -4.03 -15.03
N GLY A 61 -15.32 -4.47 -15.73
CA GLY A 61 -14.88 -3.88 -17.01
C GLY A 61 -14.15 -2.53 -16.88
N TYR A 62 -13.75 -2.11 -15.67
CA TYR A 62 -13.07 -0.83 -15.46
C TYR A 62 -11.55 -0.94 -15.57
N ASN A 63 -10.92 0.14 -16.04
CA ASN A 63 -9.52 0.37 -15.76
C ASN A 63 -9.36 0.53 -14.25
N CYS A 64 -8.44 -0.22 -13.67
CA CYS A 64 -8.35 -0.38 -12.23
C CYS A 64 -6.90 -0.45 -11.77
N PHE A 65 -6.64 0.06 -10.59
CA PHE A 65 -5.42 -0.29 -9.86
C PHE A 65 -5.76 -0.80 -8.46
N ALA A 66 -4.90 -1.66 -7.96
CA ALA A 66 -4.98 -2.21 -6.61
C ALA A 66 -3.63 -2.10 -5.95
N ASP A 67 -3.59 -1.96 -4.61
CA ASP A 67 -2.37 -2.09 -3.84
C ASP A 67 -2.46 -3.27 -2.87
N ASP A 68 -1.31 -3.90 -2.66
CA ASP A 68 -1.11 -4.70 -1.45
C ASP A 68 0.17 -4.26 -0.74
N THR A 69 0.18 -4.42 0.59
CA THR A 69 1.25 -3.87 1.43
C THR A 69 1.56 -4.81 2.57
N GLY A 70 2.85 -4.99 2.81
CA GLY A 70 3.34 -5.73 3.97
C GLY A 70 4.49 -5.03 4.69
N LEU A 71 4.58 -5.29 5.98
CA LEU A 71 5.76 -5.07 6.80
C LEU A 71 6.58 -6.36 6.75
N GLU A 72 7.85 -6.26 6.41
CA GLU A 72 8.79 -7.39 6.38
C GLU A 72 9.90 -7.14 7.40
N VAL A 73 10.02 -8.01 8.41
CA VAL A 73 11.00 -7.87 9.50
C VAL A 73 12.09 -8.93 9.35
N THR A 74 13.33 -8.50 9.23
CA THR A 74 14.46 -9.39 8.93
C THR A 74 14.64 -10.51 9.96
N ALA A 75 14.59 -10.19 11.25
CA ALA A 75 14.76 -11.18 12.33
C ALA A 75 13.57 -12.13 12.49
N LEU A 76 12.47 -11.88 11.77
CA LEU A 76 11.27 -12.72 11.71
C LEU A 76 11.13 -13.40 10.34
N ASN A 77 12.22 -13.54 9.59
CA ASN A 77 12.26 -14.17 8.26
C ASN A 77 11.28 -13.55 7.25
N GLY A 78 11.07 -12.23 7.34
CA GLY A 78 10.14 -11.50 6.48
C GLY A 78 8.69 -11.44 7.00
N GLU A 79 8.38 -12.09 8.12
CA GLU A 79 7.07 -11.91 8.76
C GLU A 79 6.89 -10.48 9.30
N PRO A 80 5.66 -9.97 9.31
CA PRO A 80 4.39 -10.56 8.90
C PRO A 80 4.17 -10.65 7.38
N GLY A 81 4.90 -9.88 6.53
CA GLY A 81 4.82 -9.96 5.07
C GLY A 81 3.38 -9.80 4.56
N VAL A 82 2.93 -10.70 3.71
CA VAL A 82 1.57 -10.74 3.13
C VAL A 82 0.47 -10.86 4.19
N TYR A 83 0.79 -11.33 5.39
CA TYR A 83 -0.16 -11.47 6.50
C TYR A 83 -0.23 -10.22 7.39
N SER A 84 0.36 -9.09 6.98
CA SER A 84 0.45 -7.88 7.81
C SER A 84 -0.88 -7.41 8.40
N ALA A 85 -1.96 -7.50 7.65
CA ALA A 85 -3.28 -7.06 8.13
C ALA A 85 -3.90 -7.99 9.18
N ARG A 86 -3.53 -9.28 9.19
CA ARG A 86 -4.11 -10.34 10.04
C ARG A 86 -3.05 -11.14 10.80
N TYR A 87 -1.90 -10.54 11.09
CA TYR A 87 -0.78 -11.24 11.71
C TYR A 87 -1.11 -11.81 13.09
N ALA A 88 -1.92 -11.12 13.88
CA ALA A 88 -2.39 -11.60 15.19
C ALA A 88 -3.72 -12.37 15.12
N GLY A 89 -4.39 -12.37 13.97
CA GLY A 89 -5.66 -13.10 13.79
C GLY A 89 -6.62 -12.42 12.82
N GLU A 90 -7.75 -13.06 12.58
CA GLU A 90 -8.76 -12.63 11.61
C GLU A 90 -9.54 -11.37 12.04
N GLN A 91 -9.44 -10.96 13.31
CA GLN A 91 -10.00 -9.69 13.81
C GLN A 91 -9.34 -8.46 13.16
N LYS A 92 -8.16 -8.63 12.53
CA LYS A 92 -7.40 -7.59 11.82
C LYS A 92 -7.12 -6.35 12.69
N ASP A 93 -6.96 -6.54 14.01
CA ASP A 93 -6.66 -5.45 14.93
C ASP A 93 -5.20 -5.01 14.81
N ALA A 94 -4.98 -3.73 14.50
CA ALA A 94 -3.65 -3.19 14.28
C ALA A 94 -2.80 -3.21 15.57
N ASN A 95 -3.43 -3.02 16.74
CA ASN A 95 -2.74 -3.00 18.01
C ASN A 95 -2.25 -4.40 18.40
N ASP A 96 -3.09 -5.43 18.17
CA ASP A 96 -2.71 -6.83 18.37
C ASP A 96 -1.58 -7.25 17.40
N ASN A 97 -1.67 -6.82 16.15
CA ASN A 97 -0.63 -7.10 15.15
C ASN A 97 0.72 -6.48 15.56
N MET A 98 0.74 -5.22 16.02
CA MET A 98 1.95 -4.57 16.54
C MET A 98 2.48 -5.29 17.78
N ASN A 99 1.62 -5.63 18.74
CA ASN A 99 2.01 -6.34 19.96
C ASN A 99 2.69 -7.66 19.63
N LYS A 100 2.14 -8.43 18.68
CA LYS A 100 2.73 -9.69 18.24
C LYS A 100 4.13 -9.50 17.63
N VAL A 101 4.34 -8.48 16.79
CA VAL A 101 5.66 -8.13 16.25
C VAL A 101 6.63 -7.80 17.39
N LEU A 102 6.23 -6.94 18.34
CA LEU A 102 7.08 -6.53 19.45
C LEU A 102 7.46 -7.71 20.35
N VAL A 103 6.51 -8.59 20.67
CA VAL A 103 6.76 -9.82 21.44
C VAL A 103 7.75 -10.74 20.73
N ASN A 104 7.57 -10.96 19.42
CA ASN A 104 8.45 -11.83 18.64
C ASN A 104 9.87 -11.24 18.46
N LEU A 105 10.03 -9.92 18.67
CA LEU A 105 11.32 -9.22 18.61
C LEU A 105 11.96 -9.00 20.00
N LYS A 106 11.36 -9.44 21.10
CA LYS A 106 11.81 -9.12 22.46
C LYS A 106 13.28 -9.47 22.70
N ASP A 107 13.72 -10.63 22.21
CA ASP A 107 15.08 -11.14 22.42
C ASP A 107 15.94 -11.04 21.13
N LYS A 108 15.54 -10.21 20.17
CA LYS A 108 16.24 -10.01 18.91
C LYS A 108 16.97 -8.66 18.90
N THR A 109 18.27 -8.70 18.63
CA THR A 109 19.09 -7.47 18.46
C THR A 109 18.89 -6.84 17.08
N ASN A 110 18.67 -7.66 16.05
CA ASN A 110 18.38 -7.16 14.71
C ASN A 110 16.89 -6.78 14.62
N ARG A 111 16.64 -5.51 14.52
CA ARG A 111 15.28 -4.95 14.38
C ARG A 111 15.02 -4.35 13.00
N SER A 112 15.90 -4.64 12.03
CA SER A 112 15.76 -4.15 10.65
C SER A 112 14.47 -4.64 10.04
N ALA A 113 13.77 -3.74 9.36
CA ALA A 113 12.50 -4.01 8.71
C ALA A 113 12.35 -3.16 7.46
N GLN A 114 11.40 -3.51 6.62
CA GLN A 114 10.97 -2.66 5.53
C GLN A 114 9.46 -2.75 5.34
N PHE A 115 8.87 -1.64 4.89
CA PHE A 115 7.56 -1.68 4.29
C PHE A 115 7.70 -1.84 2.78
N LYS A 116 6.85 -2.67 2.22
CA LYS A 116 6.72 -2.88 0.79
C LYS A 116 5.27 -2.68 0.36
N THR A 117 5.06 -1.86 -0.66
CA THR A 117 3.78 -1.76 -1.37
C THR A 117 3.99 -2.13 -2.83
N VAL A 118 3.11 -2.94 -3.35
CA VAL A 118 2.99 -3.19 -4.79
C VAL A 118 1.66 -2.65 -5.28
N ILE A 119 1.70 -1.78 -6.28
CA ILE A 119 0.52 -1.32 -7.02
C ILE A 119 0.50 -2.05 -8.35
N VAL A 120 -0.65 -2.61 -8.70
CA VAL A 120 -0.93 -3.22 -10.01
C VAL A 120 -1.96 -2.37 -10.72
N LEU A 121 -1.62 -1.89 -11.91
CA LEU A 121 -2.50 -1.13 -12.79
C LEU A 121 -2.92 -2.01 -13.98
N ASN A 122 -4.22 -2.19 -14.17
CA ASN A 122 -4.83 -2.69 -15.39
C ASN A 122 -5.39 -1.52 -16.19
N LEU A 123 -4.74 -1.19 -17.31
CA LEU A 123 -5.11 -0.06 -18.15
C LEU A 123 -5.19 -0.51 -19.60
N ASN A 124 -6.38 -0.43 -20.21
CA ASN A 124 -6.64 -0.79 -21.61
C ASN A 124 -6.06 -2.16 -22.01
N GLY A 125 -6.30 -3.18 -21.16
CA GLY A 125 -5.85 -4.56 -21.39
C GLY A 125 -4.36 -4.82 -21.11
N LYS A 126 -3.62 -3.82 -20.63
CA LYS A 126 -2.22 -3.99 -20.21
C LYS A 126 -2.12 -3.92 -18.69
N GLN A 127 -1.30 -4.82 -18.13
CA GLN A 127 -0.99 -4.84 -16.69
C GLN A 127 0.42 -4.31 -16.46
N THR A 128 0.56 -3.40 -15.48
CA THR A 128 1.85 -2.83 -15.07
C THR A 128 1.95 -2.80 -13.54
N LEU A 129 3.12 -3.13 -13.01
CA LEU A 129 3.39 -3.16 -11.57
C LEU A 129 4.33 -2.02 -11.18
N PHE A 130 4.07 -1.44 -10.00
CA PHE A 130 4.89 -0.40 -9.38
C PHE A 130 5.18 -0.80 -7.95
N THR A 131 6.45 -0.80 -7.56
CA THR A 131 6.88 -1.23 -6.22
C THR A 131 7.53 -0.08 -5.48
N GLY A 132 7.04 0.21 -4.29
CA GLY A 132 7.66 1.13 -3.35
C GLY A 132 8.13 0.39 -2.11
N ILE A 133 9.39 0.60 -1.73
CA ILE A 133 10.01 0.00 -0.54
C ILE A 133 10.64 1.12 0.27
N ILE A 134 10.41 1.13 1.56
CA ILE A 134 11.11 1.95 2.53
C ILE A 134 11.72 1.07 3.61
N LYS A 135 13.04 1.16 3.76
CA LYS A 135 13.79 0.45 4.81
C LYS A 135 13.77 1.24 6.10
N GLY A 136 13.97 0.55 7.21
CA GLY A 136 13.99 1.13 8.52
C GLY A 136 14.12 0.07 9.61
N LYS A 137 13.62 0.39 10.78
CA LYS A 137 13.67 -0.49 11.97
C LYS A 137 12.38 -0.44 12.77
N ILE A 138 12.12 -1.53 13.48
CA ILE A 138 11.07 -1.61 14.51
C ILE A 138 11.65 -1.13 15.84
N ILE A 139 11.01 -0.13 16.45
CA ILE A 139 11.35 0.33 17.80
C ILE A 139 10.69 -0.55 18.86
N GLU A 140 11.05 -0.36 20.15
CA GLU A 140 10.59 -1.23 21.24
C GLU A 140 9.20 -0.85 21.76
N GLU A 141 8.82 0.40 21.63
CA GLU A 141 7.57 0.96 22.14
C GLU A 141 6.79 1.65 21.01
N LYS A 142 5.47 1.77 21.19
CA LYS A 142 4.61 2.51 20.25
C LYS A 142 4.72 4.00 20.53
N ILE A 143 5.08 4.78 19.52
CA ILE A 143 5.20 6.24 19.59
C ILE A 143 4.36 6.87 18.46
N GLY A 144 3.59 7.92 18.80
CA GLY A 144 2.73 8.62 17.86
C GLY A 144 1.34 8.00 17.71
N THR A 145 0.43 8.76 17.10
CA THR A 145 -0.99 8.40 17.00
C THR A 145 -1.55 8.57 15.59
N ASN A 146 -0.77 9.13 14.66
CA ASN A 146 -1.17 9.30 13.26
C ASN A 146 -1.00 7.98 12.48
N GLY A 147 -1.52 7.99 11.26
CA GLY A 147 -1.37 6.86 10.36
C GLY A 147 -2.20 5.64 10.75
N PHE A 148 -1.69 4.45 10.45
CA PHE A 148 -2.37 3.17 10.68
C PHE A 148 -1.40 1.98 10.63
N GLY A 149 -1.90 0.80 11.00
CA GLY A 149 -1.13 -0.44 10.95
C GLY A 149 0.06 -0.41 11.89
N TYR A 150 1.26 -0.57 11.35
CA TYR A 150 2.50 -0.63 12.12
C TYR A 150 3.24 0.72 12.21
N ASP A 151 2.61 1.82 11.79
CA ASP A 151 3.22 3.15 11.80
C ASP A 151 3.80 3.55 13.16
N PRO A 152 3.15 3.24 14.32
CA PRO A 152 3.66 3.60 15.63
C PRO A 152 4.94 2.87 16.06
N ILE A 153 5.33 1.81 15.40
CA ILE A 153 6.53 1.03 15.75
C ILE A 153 7.62 1.05 14.67
N PHE A 154 7.42 1.77 13.57
CA PHE A 154 8.36 1.81 12.45
C PHE A 154 9.01 3.18 12.31
N VAL A 155 10.36 3.20 12.27
CA VAL A 155 11.18 4.37 11.97
C VAL A 155 11.94 4.10 10.68
N ALA A 156 11.75 4.95 9.68
CA ALA A 156 12.44 4.84 8.40
C ALA A 156 13.92 5.22 8.52
N ASP A 157 14.77 4.62 7.69
CA ASP A 157 16.20 4.94 7.63
C ASP A 157 16.40 6.43 7.31
N GLY A 158 17.30 7.08 8.07
CA GLY A 158 17.56 8.51 7.98
C GLY A 158 16.58 9.40 8.75
N TYR A 159 15.59 8.83 9.43
CA TYR A 159 14.61 9.54 10.26
C TYR A 159 14.75 9.16 11.74
N ILE A 160 14.24 10.03 12.62
CA ILE A 160 14.22 9.81 14.07
C ILE A 160 12.79 9.63 14.60
N LYS A 161 11.77 10.02 13.82
CA LYS A 161 10.35 9.91 14.14
C LYS A 161 9.78 8.62 13.55
N THR A 162 8.81 8.04 14.24
CA THR A 162 7.98 6.97 13.68
C THR A 162 7.07 7.52 12.58
N PHE A 163 6.54 6.64 11.75
CA PHE A 163 5.52 7.05 10.78
C PHE A 163 4.26 7.63 11.45
N ALA A 164 3.97 7.23 12.69
CA ALA A 164 2.83 7.74 13.44
C ALA A 164 3.07 9.12 14.11
N GLU A 165 4.29 9.63 14.07
CA GLU A 165 4.62 11.01 14.50
C GLU A 165 4.65 12.00 13.32
N LEU A 166 4.54 11.51 12.08
CA LEU A 166 4.51 12.33 10.88
C LEU A 166 3.06 12.72 10.53
N THR A 167 2.91 13.86 9.84
CA THR A 167 1.65 14.17 9.19
C THR A 167 1.43 13.25 8.00
N ILE A 168 0.21 13.20 7.47
CA ILE A 168 -0.08 12.38 6.28
C ILE A 168 0.71 12.88 5.06
N GLU A 169 0.91 14.20 4.95
CA GLU A 169 1.69 14.84 3.89
C GLU A 169 3.16 14.46 4.00
N GLU A 170 3.78 14.60 5.19
CA GLU A 170 5.17 14.22 5.43
C GLU A 170 5.39 12.74 5.13
N LYS A 171 4.54 11.85 5.66
CA LYS A 171 4.61 10.40 5.43
C LYS A 171 4.47 10.07 3.96
N SER A 172 3.57 10.74 3.24
CA SER A 172 3.31 10.47 1.82
C SER A 172 4.52 10.71 0.93
N THR A 173 5.43 11.61 1.30
CA THR A 173 6.64 11.89 0.49
C THR A 173 7.71 10.80 0.62
N ILE A 174 7.73 10.05 1.71
CA ILE A 174 8.80 9.09 2.01
C ILE A 174 8.33 7.64 2.10
N SER A 175 7.02 7.40 2.23
CA SER A 175 6.51 6.07 2.49
C SER A 175 6.56 5.13 1.26
N HIS A 176 6.54 3.84 1.54
CA HIS A 176 6.41 2.77 0.54
C HIS A 176 5.26 3.02 -0.43
N ARG A 177 4.07 3.44 0.07
CA ARG A 177 2.92 3.75 -0.79
C ARG A 177 3.17 5.02 -1.60
N GLY A 178 3.71 6.08 -0.99
CA GLY A 178 4.07 7.31 -1.69
C GLY A 178 5.03 7.04 -2.85
N LEU A 179 6.07 6.23 -2.63
CA LEU A 179 7.03 5.84 -3.67
C LEU A 179 6.37 5.03 -4.81
N ALA A 180 5.47 4.10 -4.49
CA ALA A 180 4.76 3.33 -5.50
C ALA A 180 3.78 4.20 -6.31
N VAL A 181 3.04 5.11 -5.64
CA VAL A 181 2.11 6.04 -6.30
C VAL A 181 2.85 7.03 -7.19
N ALA A 182 4.01 7.53 -6.78
CA ALA A 182 4.82 8.41 -7.63
C ALA A 182 5.23 7.75 -8.95
N GLN A 183 5.56 6.44 -8.93
CA GLN A 183 5.84 5.68 -10.14
C GLN A 183 4.58 5.52 -11.01
N LEU A 184 3.43 5.19 -10.41
CA LEU A 184 2.14 5.11 -11.10
C LEU A 184 1.80 6.44 -11.80
N ILE A 185 1.92 7.58 -11.09
CA ILE A 185 1.63 8.92 -11.65
C ILE A 185 2.57 9.21 -12.82
N THR A 186 3.87 8.95 -12.66
CA THR A 186 4.86 9.15 -13.73
C THR A 186 4.52 8.32 -14.97
N PHE A 187 4.09 7.07 -14.79
CA PHE A 187 3.64 6.21 -15.87
C PHE A 187 2.41 6.77 -16.58
N LEU A 188 1.39 7.20 -15.82
CA LEU A 188 0.16 7.75 -16.36
C LEU A 188 0.40 9.06 -17.13
N GLN A 189 1.27 9.94 -16.64
CA GLN A 189 1.64 11.18 -17.33
C GLN A 189 2.27 10.90 -18.70
N LYS A 190 3.20 9.94 -18.77
CA LYS A 190 3.79 9.51 -20.06
C LYS A 190 2.76 8.89 -20.99
N TRP A 191 1.87 8.08 -20.43
CA TRP A 191 0.78 7.45 -21.20
C TRP A 191 -0.16 8.50 -21.81
N PHE A 192 -0.54 9.54 -21.07
CA PHE A 192 -1.36 10.65 -21.58
C PHE A 192 -0.66 11.40 -22.71
N GLN A 193 0.64 11.69 -22.58
CA GLN A 193 1.41 12.38 -23.62
C GLN A 193 1.46 11.58 -24.93
N GLN A 194 1.53 10.25 -24.85
CA GLN A 194 1.54 9.38 -26.01
C GLN A 194 0.15 9.15 -26.63
N ALA A 195 -0.91 9.25 -25.81
CA ALA A 195 -2.29 9.05 -26.26
C ALA A 195 -2.91 10.28 -26.94
N ILE A 196 -2.29 11.47 -26.83
CA ILE A 196 -2.69 12.67 -27.57
C ILE A 196 -1.85 12.68 -28.86
N PRO A 197 -2.42 12.37 -30.04
CA PRO A 197 -1.71 12.56 -31.29
C PRO A 197 -1.39 14.05 -31.42
N ASN A 198 -0.14 14.37 -31.82
CA ASN A 198 0.22 15.71 -32.26
C ASN A 198 -0.65 16.07 -33.46
N TYR A 199 -1.79 16.72 -33.24
CA TYR A 199 -2.46 17.50 -34.26
C TYR A 199 -1.68 18.81 -34.40
N ILE A 200 -0.67 18.80 -35.27
CA ILE A 200 -0.10 19.99 -35.90
C ILE A 200 -0.59 20.04 -37.31
#